data_0514493d5d30f2cac2a5ebf2f802808f
#
_entry.id   0514493d5d30f2cac2a5ebf2f802808f
#
_cell.length_a   1.000
_cell.length_b   1.000
_cell.length_c   1.000
_cell.angle_alpha   90.00
_cell.angle_beta   90.00
_cell.angle_gamma   90.00
#
_symmetry.space_group_name_H-M   'P 1'
#
loop_
_entity.id
_entity.type
_entity.pdbx_description
1 polymer ?
#
loop_
_entity_poly.entity_id
_entity_poly.type
_entity_poly.pdbx_seq_one_letter_code
_entity_poly.pdbx_strand_id
1 'polypeptide(L)'
;MTDTLALRTAITGLIGLAAVEEELLLATTGFAAAEQGDPECWAATAVIAHNTEFKRQQVTRLEATGRGETPPEFAEIDHRSAQAYLSYSQPPADQVALASREVTAALIDGLRAASDDDLLDPSRNRWLAGRQLWLQIIVRGFWHPLGHIAEYYAGHADPARAEAMQSHAVAAAEYLKVPAPARGMAYYNLACARARAAGGAIGPLRRAIELNAGLVANARRDADLAGLRDSGQLDQLLAAAPD
;
A
#
# COMPACT_ATOMS: atom_id res chain seq x y z
N MET A 1 -22.51 12.65 9.81
CA MET A 1 -21.32 12.60 10.70
C MET A 1 -20.71 11.21 10.54
N THR A 2 -19.44 11.12 10.18
CA THR A 2 -18.73 9.83 10.16
C THR A 2 -18.55 9.37 11.62
N ASP A 3 -18.94 8.14 11.93
CA ASP A 3 -18.67 7.55 13.23
C ASP A 3 -17.15 7.31 13.36
N THR A 4 -16.48 8.19 14.08
CA THR A 4 -15.02 8.19 14.22
C THR A 4 -14.54 6.95 14.97
N LEU A 5 -15.31 6.43 15.90
CA LEU A 5 -14.97 5.19 16.61
C LEU A 5 -15.00 4.00 15.66
N ALA A 6 -16.05 3.88 14.83
CA ALA A 6 -16.13 2.84 13.81
C ALA A 6 -15.00 2.95 12.80
N LEU A 7 -14.64 4.17 12.36
CA LEU A 7 -13.52 4.42 11.45
C LEU A 7 -12.18 3.97 12.08
N ARG A 8 -11.89 4.37 13.32
CA ARG A 8 -10.66 3.96 14.03
C ARG A 8 -10.57 2.44 14.18
N THR A 9 -11.69 1.81 14.54
CA THR A 9 -11.78 0.35 14.70
C THR A 9 -11.48 -0.35 13.37
N ALA A 10 -12.08 0.11 12.28
CA ALA A 10 -11.85 -0.45 10.96
C ALA A 10 -10.38 -0.28 10.51
N ILE A 11 -9.80 0.91 10.67
CA ILE A 11 -8.39 1.16 10.31
C ILE A 11 -7.46 0.30 11.16
N THR A 12 -7.69 0.19 12.47
CA THR A 12 -6.90 -0.67 13.36
C THR A 12 -6.95 -2.13 12.90
N GLY A 13 -8.13 -2.64 12.53
CA GLY A 13 -8.29 -4.00 12.03
C GLY A 13 -7.53 -4.24 10.72
N LEU A 14 -7.57 -3.28 9.79
CA LEU A 14 -6.84 -3.37 8.52
C LEU A 14 -5.32 -3.30 8.70
N ILE A 15 -4.82 -2.42 9.58
CA ILE A 15 -3.39 -2.39 9.93
C ILE A 15 -2.97 -3.73 10.55
N GLY A 16 -3.81 -4.30 11.45
CA GLY A 16 -3.57 -5.61 12.04
C GLY A 16 -3.54 -6.75 10.98
N LEU A 17 -4.42 -6.69 9.98
CA LEU A 17 -4.41 -7.64 8.86
C LEU A 17 -3.09 -7.57 8.07
N ALA A 18 -2.62 -6.37 7.73
CA ALA A 18 -1.34 -6.22 7.04
C ALA A 18 -0.17 -6.75 7.89
N ALA A 19 -0.19 -6.53 9.20
CA ALA A 19 0.84 -7.05 10.12
C ALA A 19 0.85 -8.59 10.15
N VAL A 20 -0.32 -9.24 10.15
CA VAL A 20 -0.43 -10.70 10.05
C VAL A 20 0.16 -11.20 8.73
N GLU A 21 -0.10 -10.54 7.61
CA GLU A 21 0.49 -10.91 6.32
C GLU A 21 2.01 -10.73 6.29
N GLU A 22 2.55 -9.70 6.94
CA GLU A 22 4.00 -9.54 7.12
C GLU A 22 4.62 -10.69 7.93
N GLU A 23 3.98 -11.08 9.03
CA GLU A 23 4.45 -12.21 9.84
C GLU A 23 4.37 -13.55 9.07
N LEU A 24 3.27 -13.78 8.32
CA LEU A 24 3.12 -14.96 7.48
C LEU A 24 4.18 -15.02 6.38
N LEU A 25 4.50 -13.88 5.75
CA LEU A 25 5.54 -13.80 4.73
C LEU A 25 6.89 -14.21 5.31
N LEU A 26 7.30 -13.65 6.45
CA LEU A 26 8.55 -14.02 7.12
C LEU A 26 8.58 -15.48 7.56
N ALA A 27 7.46 -16.01 8.06
CA ALA A 27 7.37 -17.41 8.50
C ALA A 27 7.45 -18.40 7.34
N THR A 28 6.82 -18.09 6.20
CA THR A 28 6.78 -18.99 5.03
C THR A 28 8.08 -19.00 4.24
N THR A 29 8.83 -17.90 4.24
CA THR A 29 10.15 -17.83 3.60
C THR A 29 11.27 -18.45 4.44
N GLY A 30 10.93 -18.93 5.67
CA GLY A 30 11.82 -19.72 6.49
C GLY A 30 12.98 -18.94 7.11
N PHE A 31 12.88 -17.63 7.30
CA PHE A 31 13.98 -16.77 7.77
C PHE A 31 15.30 -17.04 7.01
N ALA A 32 15.20 -17.57 5.79
CA ALA A 32 16.36 -18.01 5.05
C ALA A 32 17.23 -16.81 4.71
N ALA A 33 18.40 -16.75 5.29
CA ALA A 33 19.48 -15.82 4.94
C ALA A 33 19.96 -15.97 3.48
N ALA A 34 19.24 -16.74 2.67
CA ALA A 34 19.63 -17.18 1.35
C ALA A 34 18.80 -16.59 0.18
N GLU A 35 17.71 -15.88 0.45
CA GLU A 35 17.09 -15.08 -0.61
C GLU A 35 17.96 -13.85 -0.86
N GLN A 36 18.90 -13.98 -1.77
CA GLN A 36 19.59 -12.82 -2.34
C GLN A 36 18.60 -12.16 -3.30
N GLY A 37 17.72 -11.31 -2.75
CA GLY A 37 16.93 -10.42 -3.57
C GLY A 37 17.86 -9.40 -4.26
N ASP A 38 17.40 -8.86 -5.34
CA ASP A 38 17.99 -7.73 -6.02
C ASP A 38 17.03 -6.53 -6.00
N PRO A 39 17.40 -5.35 -6.51
CA PRO A 39 16.50 -4.19 -6.57
C PRO A 39 15.20 -4.42 -7.36
N GLU A 40 15.11 -5.46 -8.20
CA GLU A 40 13.93 -5.79 -8.98
C GLU A 40 13.08 -6.88 -8.31
N CYS A 41 13.71 -7.75 -7.49
CA CYS A 41 13.05 -8.86 -6.81
C CYS A 41 13.52 -8.94 -5.35
N TRP A 42 12.90 -8.15 -4.49
CA TRP A 42 13.31 -8.01 -3.10
C TRP A 42 13.07 -9.29 -2.29
N ALA A 43 14.00 -9.61 -1.39
CA ALA A 43 13.78 -10.64 -0.37
C ALA A 43 12.66 -10.22 0.59
N ALA A 44 11.96 -11.19 1.17
CA ALA A 44 10.88 -10.96 2.13
C ALA A 44 11.29 -10.04 3.28
N THR A 45 12.48 -10.24 3.86
CA THR A 45 13.01 -9.40 4.92
C THR A 45 13.20 -7.95 4.50
N ALA A 46 13.67 -7.71 3.28
CA ALA A 46 13.84 -6.36 2.74
C ALA A 46 12.48 -5.67 2.50
N VAL A 47 11.48 -6.40 2.00
CA VAL A 47 10.09 -5.91 1.87
C VAL A 47 9.54 -5.47 3.22
N ILE A 48 9.66 -6.32 4.26
CA ILE A 48 9.13 -5.99 5.59
C ILE A 48 9.91 -4.83 6.24
N ALA A 49 11.22 -4.78 6.08
CA ALA A 49 12.03 -3.67 6.58
C ALA A 49 11.65 -2.34 5.92
N HIS A 50 11.38 -2.34 4.61
CA HIS A 50 10.87 -1.20 3.88
C HIS A 50 9.50 -0.75 4.40
N ASN A 51 8.54 -1.66 4.51
CA ASN A 51 7.23 -1.37 5.08
C ASN A 51 7.32 -0.79 6.49
N THR A 52 8.25 -1.33 7.31
CA THR A 52 8.51 -0.86 8.67
C THR A 52 8.98 0.58 8.68
N GLU A 53 9.91 0.96 7.78
CA GLU A 53 10.39 2.33 7.67
C GLU A 53 9.25 3.30 7.28
N PHE A 54 8.39 2.92 6.34
CA PHE A 54 7.25 3.75 5.96
C PHE A 54 6.23 3.94 7.08
N LYS A 55 5.98 2.91 7.87
CA LYS A 55 5.17 3.01 9.09
C LYS A 55 5.84 3.92 10.12
N ARG A 56 7.17 3.80 10.33
CA ARG A 56 7.94 4.64 11.26
C ARG A 56 7.88 6.13 10.88
N GLN A 57 8.00 6.46 9.60
CA GLN A 57 7.83 7.82 9.12
C GLN A 57 6.43 8.37 9.45
N GLN A 58 5.40 7.53 9.35
CA GLN A 58 4.05 7.95 9.71
C GLN A 58 3.88 8.12 11.22
N VAL A 59 4.49 7.28 12.04
CA VAL A 59 4.53 7.45 13.51
C VAL A 59 5.17 8.78 13.86
N THR A 60 6.35 9.09 13.30
CA THR A 60 7.04 10.37 13.52
C THR A 60 6.16 11.58 13.15
N ARG A 61 5.39 11.47 12.06
CA ARG A 61 4.44 12.53 11.67
C ARG A 61 3.29 12.68 12.66
N LEU A 62 2.74 11.57 13.16
CA LEU A 62 1.68 11.59 14.17
C LEU A 62 2.15 12.21 15.48
N GLU A 63 3.34 11.86 15.92
CA GLU A 63 3.95 12.45 17.12
C GLU A 63 4.16 13.97 16.97
N ALA A 64 4.69 14.44 15.85
CA ALA A 64 4.86 15.86 15.58
C ALA A 64 3.50 16.58 15.54
N THR A 65 2.50 16.01 14.85
CA THR A 65 1.14 16.54 14.80
C THR A 65 0.55 16.65 16.21
N GLY A 66 0.69 15.60 17.04
CA GLY A 66 0.20 15.60 18.43
C GLY A 66 0.84 16.65 19.33
N ARG A 67 2.07 17.10 19.01
CA ARG A 67 2.75 18.22 19.69
C ARG A 67 2.43 19.59 19.06
N GLY A 68 1.61 19.64 18.02
CA GLY A 68 1.32 20.88 17.27
C GLY A 68 2.49 21.36 16.42
N GLU A 69 3.45 20.49 16.12
CA GLU A 69 4.64 20.77 15.31
C GLU A 69 4.37 20.46 13.82
N THR A 70 5.11 21.09 12.92
CA THR A 70 5.12 20.70 11.50
C THR A 70 5.88 19.39 11.35
N PRO A 71 5.23 18.34 10.83
CA PRO A 71 5.91 17.07 10.62
C PRO A 71 7.09 17.17 9.65
N PRO A 72 8.14 16.36 9.84
CA PRO A 72 9.29 16.35 8.96
C PRO A 72 8.92 15.88 7.55
N GLU A 73 9.54 16.46 6.54
CA GLU A 73 9.52 15.94 5.19
C GLU A 73 10.49 14.75 5.08
N PHE A 74 10.03 13.72 4.37
CA PHE A 74 10.86 12.57 4.01
C PHE A 74 11.10 12.61 2.50
N ALA A 75 12.31 12.25 2.06
CA ALA A 75 12.64 12.22 0.65
C ALA A 75 11.73 11.31 -0.16
N GLU A 76 11.56 11.60 -1.44
CA GLU A 76 10.66 10.88 -2.33
C GLU A 76 10.97 9.37 -2.40
N ILE A 77 9.92 8.59 -2.59
CA ILE A 77 9.88 7.14 -2.44
C ILE A 77 10.85 6.44 -3.41
N ASP A 78 10.94 6.88 -4.67
CA ASP A 78 11.72 6.20 -5.71
C ASP A 78 13.23 6.25 -5.46
N HIS A 79 13.74 7.36 -4.98
CA HIS A 79 15.16 7.51 -4.65
C HIS A 79 15.57 6.67 -3.43
N ARG A 80 14.62 6.40 -2.52
CA ARG A 80 14.87 5.58 -1.35
C ARG A 80 14.70 4.09 -1.62
N SER A 81 13.90 3.68 -2.61
CA SER A 81 13.58 2.27 -2.78
C SER A 81 14.79 1.44 -3.21
N ALA A 82 15.56 1.86 -4.20
CA ALA A 82 16.79 1.16 -4.61
C ALA A 82 17.91 1.28 -3.57
N GLN A 83 18.08 2.47 -2.96
CA GLN A 83 19.08 2.72 -1.93
C GLN A 83 18.69 2.11 -0.58
N ALA A 84 17.40 2.08 -0.27
CA ALA A 84 16.83 1.45 0.90
C ALA A 84 16.96 -0.08 0.84
N TYR A 85 16.78 -0.72 -0.33
CA TYR A 85 17.02 -2.15 -0.48
C TYR A 85 18.38 -2.58 0.06
N LEU A 86 19.45 -1.85 -0.27
CA LEU A 86 20.80 -2.16 0.20
C LEU A 86 20.95 -2.01 1.73
N SER A 87 20.21 -1.12 2.36
CA SER A 87 20.20 -0.97 3.83
C SER A 87 19.24 -1.93 4.51
N TYR A 88 18.14 -2.33 3.86
CA TYR A 88 17.14 -3.24 4.41
C TYR A 88 17.50 -4.71 4.27
N SER A 89 18.39 -5.07 3.38
CA SER A 89 18.88 -6.45 3.22
C SER A 89 19.89 -6.88 4.31
N GLN A 90 20.31 -5.96 5.18
CA GLN A 90 21.34 -6.23 6.20
C GLN A 90 20.81 -6.78 7.55
N PRO A 91 19.64 -6.34 8.08
CA PRO A 91 19.22 -6.78 9.40
C PRO A 91 18.74 -8.25 9.38
N PRO A 92 19.05 -9.03 10.44
CA PRO A 92 18.50 -10.37 10.64
C PRO A 92 16.96 -10.34 10.66
N ALA A 93 16.32 -11.41 10.18
CA ALA A 93 14.87 -11.50 10.04
C ALA A 93 14.11 -11.35 11.37
N ASP A 94 14.67 -11.82 12.48
CA ASP A 94 14.10 -11.66 13.82
C ASP A 94 14.08 -10.19 14.26
N GLN A 95 15.12 -9.42 13.95
CA GLN A 95 15.15 -7.98 14.21
C GLN A 95 14.16 -7.23 13.35
N VAL A 96 14.03 -7.62 12.07
CA VAL A 96 13.02 -7.04 11.16
C VAL A 96 11.60 -7.32 11.69
N ALA A 97 11.32 -8.54 12.09
CA ALA A 97 10.03 -8.93 12.65
C ALA A 97 9.70 -8.17 13.94
N LEU A 98 10.68 -8.03 14.85
CA LEU A 98 10.49 -7.25 16.08
C LEU A 98 10.20 -5.78 15.76
N ALA A 99 11.02 -5.15 14.93
CA ALA A 99 10.84 -3.75 14.54
C ALA A 99 9.49 -3.51 13.83
N SER A 100 9.02 -4.43 12.98
CA SER A 100 7.71 -4.32 12.35
C SER A 100 6.58 -4.34 13.37
N ARG A 101 6.62 -5.25 14.36
CA ARG A 101 5.61 -5.31 15.44
C ARG A 101 5.59 -4.04 16.27
N GLU A 102 6.75 -3.56 16.71
CA GLU A 102 6.87 -2.35 17.53
C GLU A 102 6.33 -1.11 16.81
N VAL A 103 6.71 -0.91 15.55
CA VAL A 103 6.27 0.24 14.75
C VAL A 103 4.78 0.14 14.39
N THR A 104 4.26 -1.07 14.15
CA THR A 104 2.83 -1.28 13.92
C THR A 104 2.02 -0.94 15.16
N ALA A 105 2.46 -1.35 16.35
CA ALA A 105 1.82 -0.97 17.61
C ALA A 105 1.84 0.55 17.82
N ALA A 106 2.99 1.21 17.60
CA ALA A 106 3.11 2.66 17.71
C ALA A 106 2.20 3.41 16.70
N LEU A 107 2.04 2.88 15.49
CA LEU A 107 1.13 3.46 14.48
C LEU A 107 -0.34 3.38 14.94
N ILE A 108 -0.75 2.25 15.50
CA ILE A 108 -2.10 2.05 16.05
C ILE A 108 -2.33 2.98 17.25
N ASP A 109 -1.35 3.12 18.13
CA ASP A 109 -1.44 4.01 19.29
C ASP A 109 -1.51 5.48 18.86
N GLY A 110 -0.73 5.88 17.85
CA GLY A 110 -0.83 7.21 17.25
C GLY A 110 -2.20 7.48 16.61
N LEU A 111 -2.80 6.49 15.94
CA LEU A 111 -4.16 6.58 15.42
C LEU A 111 -5.19 6.77 16.55
N ARG A 112 -5.04 6.08 17.67
CA ARG A 112 -5.93 6.19 18.83
C ARG A 112 -5.80 7.52 19.54
N ALA A 113 -4.59 8.05 19.63
CA ALA A 113 -4.28 9.30 20.30
C ALA A 113 -4.68 10.56 19.51
N ALA A 114 -4.69 10.49 18.17
CA ALA A 114 -5.07 11.61 17.32
C ALA A 114 -6.50 12.08 17.63
N SER A 115 -6.77 13.38 17.64
CA SER A 115 -8.13 13.89 17.82
C SER A 115 -9.01 13.61 16.58
N ASP A 116 -10.33 13.69 16.74
CA ASP A 116 -11.25 13.54 15.61
C ASP A 116 -11.04 14.64 14.57
N ASP A 117 -10.79 15.87 15.03
CA ASP A 117 -10.48 17.00 14.16
C ASP A 117 -9.18 16.76 13.38
N ASP A 118 -8.13 16.25 14.02
CA ASP A 118 -6.87 15.95 13.32
C ASP A 118 -7.05 14.86 12.27
N LEU A 119 -7.91 13.86 12.54
CA LEU A 119 -8.17 12.77 11.61
C LEU A 119 -9.02 13.19 10.41
N LEU A 120 -10.06 13.99 10.63
CA LEU A 120 -11.14 14.22 9.67
C LEU A 120 -11.06 15.58 8.98
N ASP A 121 -10.54 16.63 9.63
CA ASP A 121 -10.45 17.96 9.04
C ASP A 121 -9.18 18.10 8.20
N PRO A 122 -9.30 18.17 6.85
CA PRO A 122 -8.13 18.30 5.98
C PRO A 122 -7.36 19.62 6.16
N SER A 123 -7.97 20.64 6.79
CA SER A 123 -7.33 21.94 7.05
C SER A 123 -6.34 21.88 8.22
N ARG A 124 -6.49 20.93 9.12
CA ARG A 124 -5.64 20.76 10.32
C ARG A 124 -4.21 20.36 9.95
N ASN A 125 -4.08 19.55 8.93
CA ASN A 125 -2.80 18.96 8.52
C ASN A 125 -2.34 19.52 7.16
N ARG A 126 -1.86 20.76 7.11
CA ARG A 126 -1.44 21.46 5.88
C ARG A 126 -0.43 20.67 5.04
N TRP A 127 0.44 19.87 5.68
CA TRP A 127 1.43 19.02 5.04
C TRP A 127 0.79 17.87 4.21
N LEU A 128 -0.50 17.60 4.39
CA LEU A 128 -1.25 16.61 3.60
C LEU A 128 -1.87 17.19 2.32
N ALA A 129 -1.66 18.46 2.02
CA ALA A 129 -2.19 19.14 0.83
C ALA A 129 -3.71 18.91 0.64
N GLY A 130 -4.48 19.10 1.71
CA GLY A 130 -5.95 18.97 1.70
C GLY A 130 -6.48 17.53 1.84
N ARG A 131 -5.63 16.55 2.12
CA ARG A 131 -6.05 15.18 2.42
C ARG A 131 -6.30 14.99 3.92
N GLN A 132 -7.19 14.08 4.26
CA GLN A 132 -7.47 13.71 5.66
C GLN A 132 -6.36 12.81 6.21
N LEU A 133 -6.03 12.99 7.51
CA LEU A 133 -4.95 12.24 8.16
C LEU A 133 -5.23 10.73 8.23
N TRP A 134 -6.49 10.34 8.49
CA TRP A 134 -6.85 8.91 8.53
C TRP A 134 -6.52 8.17 7.21
N LEU A 135 -6.69 8.86 6.06
CA LEU A 135 -6.35 8.28 4.77
C LEU A 135 -4.84 8.05 4.62
N GLN A 136 -4.03 8.97 5.13
CA GLN A 136 -2.57 8.80 5.13
C GLN A 136 -2.13 7.65 6.06
N ILE A 137 -2.77 7.51 7.21
CA ILE A 137 -2.48 6.42 8.16
C ILE A 137 -2.76 5.06 7.51
N ILE A 138 -3.92 4.89 6.87
CA ILE A 138 -4.26 3.60 6.25
C ILE A 138 -3.40 3.32 5.00
N VAL A 139 -3.02 4.34 4.24
CA VAL A 139 -2.06 4.17 3.13
C VAL A 139 -0.75 3.58 3.65
N ARG A 140 -0.21 4.12 4.73
CA ARG A 140 1.09 3.70 5.28
C ARG A 140 1.03 2.41 6.10
N GLY A 141 -0.09 2.14 6.75
CA GLY A 141 -0.25 0.97 7.63
C GLY A 141 -0.87 -0.26 6.99
N PHE A 142 -1.55 -0.10 5.85
CA PHE A 142 -2.25 -1.20 5.20
C PHE A 142 -1.96 -1.29 3.69
N TRP A 143 -2.32 -0.29 2.87
CA TRP A 143 -2.24 -0.42 1.42
C TRP A 143 -0.82 -0.51 0.89
N HIS A 144 0.10 0.30 1.42
CA HIS A 144 1.50 0.24 1.01
C HIS A 144 2.16 -1.09 1.41
N PRO A 145 2.05 -1.57 2.67
CA PRO A 145 2.55 -2.89 3.04
C PRO A 145 1.96 -4.02 2.19
N LEU A 146 0.63 -4.02 2.02
CA LEU A 146 -0.06 -5.08 1.28
C LEU A 146 0.33 -5.08 -0.21
N GLY A 147 0.58 -3.89 -0.79
CA GLY A 147 1.06 -3.73 -2.16
C GLY A 147 2.40 -4.43 -2.36
N HIS A 148 3.39 -4.16 -1.50
CA HIS A 148 4.71 -4.77 -1.60
C HIS A 148 4.72 -6.27 -1.29
N ILE A 149 3.86 -6.75 -0.38
CA ILE A 149 3.67 -8.19 -0.17
C ILE A 149 3.09 -8.84 -1.42
N ALA A 150 2.11 -8.21 -2.07
CA ALA A 150 1.54 -8.71 -3.33
C ALA A 150 2.59 -8.73 -4.46
N GLU A 151 3.43 -7.71 -4.57
CA GLU A 151 4.56 -7.67 -5.52
C GLU A 151 5.54 -8.81 -5.25
N TYR A 152 5.87 -9.08 -3.98
CA TYR A 152 6.71 -10.21 -3.58
C TYR A 152 6.11 -11.53 -4.10
N TYR A 153 4.85 -11.82 -3.79
CA TYR A 153 4.21 -13.06 -4.23
C TYR A 153 4.12 -13.18 -5.75
N ALA A 154 3.86 -12.09 -6.45
CA ALA A 154 3.84 -12.07 -7.91
C ALA A 154 5.22 -12.40 -8.51
N GLY A 155 6.31 -11.89 -7.91
CA GLY A 155 7.69 -12.17 -8.33
C GLY A 155 8.18 -13.59 -7.95
N HIS A 156 7.56 -14.22 -6.93
CA HIS A 156 7.93 -15.54 -6.42
C HIS A 156 6.92 -16.65 -6.79
N ALA A 157 6.26 -16.51 -7.95
CA ALA A 157 5.40 -17.52 -8.56
C ALA A 157 4.14 -17.89 -7.75
N ASP A 158 3.62 -16.96 -6.94
CA ASP A 158 2.31 -17.10 -6.29
C ASP A 158 1.35 -15.95 -6.70
N PRO A 159 0.96 -15.88 -7.97
CA PRO A 159 0.10 -14.82 -8.47
C PRO A 159 -1.32 -14.88 -7.88
N ALA A 160 -1.78 -16.05 -7.44
CA ALA A 160 -3.09 -16.20 -6.79
C ALA A 160 -3.12 -15.48 -5.43
N ARG A 161 -2.04 -15.59 -4.66
CA ARG A 161 -1.91 -14.88 -3.39
C ARG A 161 -1.76 -13.36 -3.61
N ALA A 162 -1.00 -12.95 -4.62
CA ALA A 162 -0.92 -11.54 -5.00
C ALA A 162 -2.29 -10.96 -5.36
N GLU A 163 -3.11 -11.69 -6.15
CA GLU A 163 -4.48 -11.28 -6.47
C GLU A 163 -5.36 -11.18 -5.21
N ALA A 164 -5.28 -12.16 -4.30
CA ALA A 164 -6.03 -12.15 -3.05
C ALA A 164 -5.71 -10.89 -2.21
N MET A 165 -4.43 -10.52 -2.08
CA MET A 165 -4.00 -9.29 -1.39
C MET A 165 -4.63 -8.04 -2.00
N GLN A 166 -4.57 -7.89 -3.33
CA GLN A 166 -5.15 -6.75 -4.01
C GLN A 166 -6.69 -6.74 -3.95
N SER A 167 -7.33 -7.90 -3.90
CA SER A 167 -8.77 -8.00 -3.67
C SER A 167 -9.17 -7.51 -2.28
N HIS A 168 -8.39 -7.83 -1.25
CA HIS A 168 -8.58 -7.29 0.10
C HIS A 168 -8.38 -5.76 0.13
N ALA A 169 -7.39 -5.23 -0.61
CA ALA A 169 -7.17 -3.80 -0.73
C ALA A 169 -8.38 -3.06 -1.34
N VAL A 170 -8.99 -3.64 -2.39
CA VAL A 170 -10.22 -3.12 -3.01
C VAL A 170 -11.39 -3.18 -2.04
N ALA A 171 -11.62 -4.32 -1.38
CA ALA A 171 -12.70 -4.48 -0.41
C ALA A 171 -12.61 -3.44 0.72
N ALA A 172 -11.41 -3.20 1.25
CA ALA A 172 -11.16 -2.18 2.26
C ALA A 172 -11.45 -0.76 1.75
N ALA A 173 -11.04 -0.45 0.52
CA ALA A 173 -11.27 0.86 -0.10
C ALA A 173 -12.77 1.14 -0.29
N GLU A 174 -13.55 0.15 -0.71
CA GLU A 174 -15.01 0.27 -0.84
C GLU A 174 -15.71 0.35 0.54
N TYR A 175 -15.31 -0.49 1.50
CA TYR A 175 -15.87 -0.48 2.85
C TYR A 175 -15.69 0.87 3.55
N LEU A 176 -14.48 1.45 3.48
CA LEU A 176 -14.16 2.74 4.07
C LEU A 176 -14.67 3.93 3.23
N LYS A 177 -15.22 3.68 2.05
CA LYS A 177 -15.67 4.72 1.12
C LYS A 177 -14.60 5.79 0.87
N VAL A 178 -13.35 5.36 0.70
CA VAL A 178 -12.26 6.30 0.44
C VAL A 178 -12.52 7.10 -0.85
N PRO A 179 -11.89 8.27 -1.03
CA PRO A 179 -12.09 9.09 -2.23
C PRO A 179 -11.91 8.32 -3.53
N ALA A 180 -12.70 8.65 -4.55
CA ALA A 180 -12.72 7.93 -5.83
C ALA A 180 -11.33 7.71 -6.44
N PRO A 181 -10.39 8.68 -6.46
CA PRO A 181 -9.04 8.44 -7.00
C PRO A 181 -8.25 7.35 -6.25
N ALA A 182 -8.43 7.25 -4.92
CA ALA A 182 -7.76 6.21 -4.11
C ALA A 182 -8.39 4.82 -4.35
N ARG A 183 -9.73 4.73 -4.49
CA ARG A 183 -10.40 3.50 -4.92
C ARG A 183 -9.94 3.09 -6.33
N GLY A 184 -9.84 4.04 -7.24
CA GLY A 184 -9.32 3.80 -8.58
C GLY A 184 -7.94 3.17 -8.57
N MET A 185 -7.03 3.64 -7.69
CA MET A 185 -5.70 3.04 -7.54
C MET A 185 -5.76 1.60 -7.01
N ALA A 186 -6.63 1.30 -6.03
CA ALA A 186 -6.81 -0.07 -5.54
C ALA A 186 -7.29 -1.02 -6.65
N TYR A 187 -8.26 -0.60 -7.46
CA TYR A 187 -8.73 -1.37 -8.62
C TYR A 187 -7.65 -1.52 -9.70
N TYR A 188 -6.81 -0.51 -9.89
CA TYR A 188 -5.70 -0.57 -10.83
C TYR A 188 -4.67 -1.64 -10.43
N ASN A 189 -4.26 -1.66 -9.16
CA ASN A 189 -3.34 -2.67 -8.64
C ASN A 189 -3.95 -4.08 -8.74
N LEU A 190 -5.26 -4.24 -8.51
CA LEU A 190 -5.95 -5.52 -8.73
C LEU A 190 -5.93 -5.92 -10.21
N ALA A 191 -6.10 -4.97 -11.14
CA ALA A 191 -6.02 -5.26 -12.56
C ALA A 191 -4.62 -5.74 -12.96
N CYS A 192 -3.55 -5.11 -12.45
CA CYS A 192 -2.17 -5.54 -12.67
C CYS A 192 -1.92 -6.95 -12.13
N ALA A 193 -2.34 -7.23 -10.88
CA ALA A 193 -2.21 -8.57 -10.30
C ALA A 193 -2.94 -9.64 -11.12
N ARG A 194 -4.16 -9.36 -11.61
CA ARG A 194 -4.91 -10.27 -12.48
C ARG A 194 -4.29 -10.45 -13.85
N ALA A 195 -3.71 -9.39 -14.42
CA ALA A 195 -3.00 -9.49 -15.69
C ALA A 195 -1.80 -10.44 -15.60
N ARG A 196 -1.02 -10.35 -14.52
CA ARG A 196 0.09 -11.29 -14.22
C ARG A 196 -0.38 -12.73 -14.04
N ALA A 197 -1.55 -12.92 -13.42
CA ALA A 197 -2.16 -14.25 -13.19
C ALA A 197 -2.90 -14.81 -14.42
N ALA A 198 -2.83 -14.15 -15.57
CA ALA A 198 -3.65 -14.44 -16.75
C ALA A 198 -5.17 -14.47 -16.46
N GLY A 199 -5.60 -13.71 -15.46
CA GLY A 199 -6.98 -13.57 -15.02
C GLY A 199 -7.72 -12.40 -15.73
N GLY A 200 -8.97 -12.17 -15.35
CA GLY A 200 -9.86 -11.15 -15.93
C GLY A 200 -9.51 -9.73 -15.49
N ALA A 201 -8.46 -9.11 -16.03
CA ALA A 201 -7.98 -7.78 -15.65
C ALA A 201 -8.85 -6.61 -16.15
N ILE A 202 -9.60 -6.80 -17.24
CA ILE A 202 -10.38 -5.74 -17.92
C ILE A 202 -11.45 -5.11 -17.00
N GLY A 203 -12.16 -5.93 -16.23
CA GLY A 203 -13.20 -5.42 -15.31
C GLY A 203 -12.65 -4.46 -14.26
N PRO A 204 -11.67 -4.87 -13.45
CA PRO A 204 -10.99 -3.98 -12.50
C PRO A 204 -10.36 -2.76 -13.18
N LEU A 205 -9.69 -2.91 -14.33
CA LEU A 205 -9.06 -1.79 -15.03
C LEU A 205 -10.09 -0.75 -15.50
N ARG A 206 -11.23 -1.18 -16.02
CA ARG A 206 -12.33 -0.28 -16.36
C ARG A 206 -12.77 0.51 -15.14
N ARG A 207 -13.01 -0.18 -14.03
CA ARG A 207 -13.42 0.47 -12.78
C ARG A 207 -12.37 1.45 -12.25
N ALA A 208 -11.10 1.11 -12.38
CA ALA A 208 -10.00 2.00 -12.03
C ALA A 208 -10.05 3.32 -12.80
N ILE A 209 -10.21 3.26 -14.11
CA ILE A 209 -10.24 4.42 -15.00
C ILE A 209 -11.50 5.27 -14.78
N GLU A 210 -12.68 4.65 -14.57
CA GLU A 210 -13.91 5.35 -14.21
C GLU A 210 -13.76 6.18 -12.92
N LEU A 211 -13.03 5.67 -11.95
CA LEU A 211 -12.80 6.32 -10.66
C LEU A 211 -11.64 7.32 -10.69
N ASN A 212 -10.68 7.14 -11.60
CA ASN A 212 -9.48 7.95 -11.72
C ASN A 212 -8.96 7.93 -13.18
N ALA A 213 -9.45 8.85 -13.99
CA ALA A 213 -9.04 8.97 -15.40
C ALA A 213 -7.52 9.22 -15.57
N GLY A 214 -6.83 9.77 -14.56
CA GLY A 214 -5.39 9.95 -14.59
C GLY A 214 -4.59 8.64 -14.73
N LEU A 215 -5.19 7.48 -14.44
CA LEU A 215 -4.57 6.16 -14.58
C LEU A 215 -4.42 5.69 -16.03
N VAL A 216 -5.09 6.32 -16.98
CA VAL A 216 -4.96 6.00 -18.43
C VAL A 216 -3.50 6.09 -18.90
N ALA A 217 -2.80 7.16 -18.50
CA ALA A 217 -1.41 7.34 -18.88
C ALA A 217 -0.48 6.25 -18.30
N ASN A 218 -0.78 5.78 -17.08
CA ASN A 218 -0.07 4.67 -16.46
C ASN A 218 -0.37 3.36 -17.18
N ALA A 219 -1.65 3.04 -17.45
CA ALA A 219 -2.07 1.82 -18.12
C ALA A 219 -1.40 1.62 -19.50
N ARG A 220 -1.16 2.70 -20.22
CA ARG A 220 -0.48 2.66 -21.52
C ARG A 220 1.00 2.26 -21.45
N ARG A 221 1.65 2.39 -20.29
CA ARG A 221 3.09 2.17 -20.11
C ARG A 221 3.42 1.02 -19.16
N ASP A 222 2.43 0.59 -18.37
CA ASP A 222 2.62 -0.42 -17.35
C ASP A 222 2.98 -1.78 -17.96
N ALA A 223 4.09 -2.37 -17.52
CA ALA A 223 4.56 -3.66 -18.01
C ALA A 223 3.58 -4.79 -17.71
N ASP A 224 2.88 -4.74 -16.58
CA ASP A 224 1.90 -5.75 -16.19
C ASP A 224 0.73 -5.85 -17.17
N LEU A 225 0.41 -4.74 -17.82
CA LEU A 225 -0.70 -4.65 -18.77
C LEU A 225 -0.25 -4.85 -20.24
N ALA A 226 1.00 -5.30 -20.48
CA ALA A 226 1.53 -5.52 -21.83
C ALA A 226 0.64 -6.46 -22.64
N GLY A 227 0.20 -7.59 -22.07
CA GLY A 227 -0.68 -8.53 -22.75
C GLY A 227 -2.02 -7.94 -23.20
N LEU A 228 -2.58 -6.98 -22.42
CA LEU A 228 -3.81 -6.28 -22.81
C LEU A 228 -3.55 -5.28 -23.94
N ARG A 229 -2.38 -4.66 -23.99
CA ARG A 229 -1.98 -3.79 -25.10
C ARG A 229 -1.78 -4.59 -26.38
N ASP A 230 -0.99 -5.66 -26.31
CA ASP A 230 -0.63 -6.49 -27.46
C ASP A 230 -1.86 -7.17 -28.10
N SER A 231 -2.88 -7.50 -27.29
CA SER A 231 -4.16 -8.04 -27.77
C SER A 231 -5.16 -6.97 -28.26
N GLY A 232 -4.85 -5.68 -28.15
CA GLY A 232 -5.74 -4.57 -28.46
C GLY A 232 -6.90 -4.37 -27.48
N GLN A 233 -6.97 -5.16 -26.42
CA GLN A 233 -8.06 -5.05 -25.41
C GLN A 233 -7.98 -3.74 -24.61
N LEU A 234 -6.76 -3.23 -24.37
CA LEU A 234 -6.59 -1.95 -23.69
C LEU A 234 -7.14 -0.79 -24.55
N ASP A 235 -6.84 -0.76 -25.85
CA ASP A 235 -7.33 0.30 -26.75
C ASP A 235 -8.85 0.27 -26.88
N GLN A 236 -9.45 -0.92 -26.95
CA GLN A 236 -10.91 -1.08 -26.95
C GLN A 236 -11.53 -0.55 -25.66
N LEU A 237 -10.91 -0.85 -24.49
CA LEU A 237 -11.37 -0.33 -23.22
C LEU A 237 -11.31 1.20 -23.16
N LEU A 238 -10.19 1.79 -23.60
CA LEU A 238 -9.97 3.23 -23.56
C LEU A 238 -10.86 4.00 -24.56
N ALA A 239 -11.17 3.41 -25.71
CA ALA A 239 -12.10 3.99 -26.67
C ALA A 239 -13.56 3.99 -26.19
N ALA A 240 -13.92 3.10 -25.27
CA ALA A 240 -15.25 3.01 -24.67
C ALA A 240 -15.39 3.84 -23.37
N ALA A 241 -14.31 4.43 -22.86
CA ALA A 241 -14.37 5.30 -21.69
C ALA A 241 -15.01 6.64 -22.07
N PRO A 242 -15.97 7.17 -21.30
CA PRO A 242 -16.49 8.52 -21.53
C PRO A 242 -15.39 9.57 -21.26
N ASP A 243 -15.38 10.63 -22.08
CA ASP A 243 -14.53 11.82 -21.92
C ASP A 243 -14.72 12.52 -20.56
#